data_86276f71b18f621251191118ea93cd63
#
_entry.id   86276f71b18f621251191118ea93cd63
#
_cell.length_a   1.000
_cell.length_b   1.000
_cell.length_c   1.000
_cell.angle_alpha   90.00
_cell.angle_beta   90.00
_cell.angle_gamma   90.00
#
_symmetry.space_group_name_H-M   'P 1'
#
loop_
_entity.id
_entity.type
_entity.pdbx_description
1 polymer ?
#
loop_
_entity_poly.entity_id
_entity_poly.type
_entity_poly.pdbx_seq_one_letter_code
_entity_poly.pdbx_strand_id
1 'polypeptide(L)'
;RRQRQMCIRDRLGIIVIIPSYNNGKTLAEVIASVRLYAPEILVVNDGSTDETPEILNQEANLHIITHPVNQGKGVALKHGLSFAKKQGFRYAITIDSDGQHFASDIPVLIEAIEKEPDTLLVGSRNLTSDNMPGKNTFANKFSNFWFTLETGIKLQDTQSGYRLYPIQRMNVDKWYCLLYTSPSP
;
A
#
# COMPACT_ATOMS: atom_id res chain seq x y z
N ARG A 1 12.88 22.04 6.49
CA ARG A 1 11.71 21.13 6.54
C ARG A 1 12.06 19.72 6.05
N ARG A 2 12.67 19.52 4.84
CA ARG A 2 13.03 18.20 4.30
C ARG A 2 13.93 17.36 5.22
N GLN A 3 15.00 17.93 5.77
CA GLN A 3 15.91 17.20 6.69
C GLN A 3 15.22 16.75 7.98
N ARG A 4 14.33 17.56 8.53
CA ARG A 4 13.57 17.21 9.74
C ARG A 4 12.60 16.06 9.50
N GLN A 5 11.95 16.02 8.33
CA GLN A 5 11.06 14.92 7.92
C GLN A 5 11.84 13.62 7.66
N MET A 6 13.06 13.69 7.10
CA MET A 6 13.90 12.52 6.87
C MET A 6 14.35 11.89 8.19
N CYS A 7 14.78 12.67 9.18
CA CYS A 7 15.13 12.18 10.52
C CYS A 7 13.96 11.57 11.31
N ILE A 8 12.73 12.03 11.06
CA ILE A 8 11.52 11.47 11.69
C ILE A 8 11.21 10.10 11.11
N ARG A 9 11.32 9.95 9.79
CA ARG A 9 11.06 8.68 9.08
C ARG A 9 12.01 7.56 9.51
N ASP A 10 13.31 7.86 9.61
CA ASP A 10 14.31 6.90 10.07
C ASP A 10 14.04 6.44 11.51
N ARG A 11 13.57 7.35 12.38
CA ARG A 11 13.19 7.03 13.76
C ARG A 11 11.90 6.23 13.88
N LEU A 12 10.96 6.41 12.96
CA LEU A 12 9.68 5.71 13.00
C LEU A 12 9.76 4.29 12.44
N GLY A 13 10.82 3.93 11.68
CA GLY A 13 10.96 2.61 11.08
C GLY A 13 9.81 2.32 10.12
N ILE A 14 9.65 3.16 9.09
CA ILE A 14 8.59 3.05 8.08
C ILE A 14 9.16 2.43 6.81
N ILE A 15 8.43 1.48 6.23
CA ILE A 15 8.67 0.93 4.88
C ILE A 15 7.45 1.16 3.99
N VAL A 16 7.68 1.44 2.70
CA VAL A 16 6.60 1.50 1.71
C VAL A 16 6.55 0.20 0.93
N ILE A 17 5.38 -0.43 0.86
CA ILE A 17 5.13 -1.69 0.17
C ILE A 17 4.34 -1.41 -1.10
N ILE A 18 4.87 -1.85 -2.24
CA ILE A 18 4.28 -1.69 -3.56
C ILE A 18 3.99 -3.08 -4.13
N PRO A 19 2.76 -3.61 -4.02
CA PRO A 19 2.37 -4.81 -4.74
C PRO A 19 2.27 -4.50 -6.23
N SER A 20 2.85 -5.35 -7.08
CA SER A 20 2.87 -5.16 -8.53
C SER A 20 2.57 -6.46 -9.26
N TYR A 21 1.69 -6.38 -10.25
CA TYR A 21 1.42 -7.46 -11.20
C TYR A 21 1.15 -6.87 -12.58
N ASN A 22 2.04 -7.11 -13.53
CA ASN A 22 1.96 -6.61 -14.91
C ASN A 22 1.75 -5.09 -15.02
N ASN A 23 2.50 -4.33 -14.22
CA ASN A 23 2.46 -2.86 -14.17
C ASN A 23 3.80 -2.22 -14.56
N GLY A 24 4.57 -2.85 -15.44
CA GLY A 24 5.89 -2.33 -15.85
C GLY A 24 5.86 -0.89 -16.34
N LYS A 25 4.82 -0.49 -17.04
CA LYS A 25 4.69 0.89 -17.58
C LYS A 25 4.69 1.99 -16.54
N THR A 26 4.17 1.74 -15.34
CA THR A 26 4.00 2.75 -14.28
C THR A 26 4.92 2.52 -13.08
N LEU A 27 5.41 1.31 -12.90
CA LEU A 27 6.15 0.89 -11.70
C LEU A 27 7.40 1.76 -11.46
N ALA A 28 8.20 2.03 -12.49
CA ALA A 28 9.42 2.83 -12.36
C ALA A 28 9.11 4.27 -11.87
N GLU A 29 8.05 4.89 -12.40
CA GLU A 29 7.61 6.22 -11.97
C GLU A 29 7.10 6.22 -10.54
N VAL A 30 6.33 5.18 -10.15
CA VAL A 30 5.85 5.04 -8.77
C VAL A 30 7.02 4.88 -7.79
N ILE A 31 8.00 4.01 -8.10
CA ILE A 31 9.21 3.84 -7.29
C ILE A 31 9.97 5.17 -7.15
N ALA A 32 10.21 5.86 -8.26
CA ALA A 32 10.92 7.14 -8.27
C ALA A 32 10.19 8.21 -7.43
N SER A 33 8.86 8.26 -7.52
CA SER A 33 8.05 9.20 -6.74
C SER A 33 8.08 8.88 -5.23
N VAL A 34 8.00 7.60 -4.86
CA VAL A 34 8.04 7.15 -3.47
C VAL A 34 9.41 7.42 -2.83
N ARG A 35 10.51 7.26 -3.57
CA ARG A 35 11.88 7.55 -3.08
C ARG A 35 12.07 8.98 -2.59
N LEU A 36 11.31 9.93 -3.11
CA LEU A 36 11.35 11.31 -2.63
C LEU A 36 10.86 11.47 -1.19
N TYR A 37 10.07 10.51 -0.73
CA TYR A 37 9.37 10.58 0.56
C TYR A 37 9.71 9.43 1.51
N ALA A 38 10.21 8.30 1.03
CA ALA A 38 10.56 7.15 1.86
C ALA A 38 11.84 6.48 1.35
N PRO A 39 12.86 6.25 2.21
CA PRO A 39 14.10 5.59 1.82
C PRO A 39 13.93 4.07 1.69
N GLU A 40 13.04 3.47 2.49
CA GLU A 40 12.83 2.02 2.54
C GLU A 40 11.60 1.65 1.71
N ILE A 41 11.84 0.91 0.62
CA ILE A 41 10.82 0.49 -0.32
C ILE A 41 10.91 -1.02 -0.53
N LEU A 42 9.79 -1.70 -0.44
CA LEU A 42 9.62 -3.10 -0.81
C LEU A 42 8.66 -3.20 -2.00
N VAL A 43 9.11 -3.81 -3.08
CA VAL A 43 8.22 -4.20 -4.18
C VAL A 43 7.93 -5.70 -4.06
N VAL A 44 6.65 -6.04 -4.10
CA VAL A 44 6.21 -7.44 -4.18
C VAL A 44 5.71 -7.70 -5.59
N ASN A 45 6.56 -8.32 -6.40
CA ASN A 45 6.24 -8.76 -7.75
C ASN A 45 5.43 -10.05 -7.68
N ASP A 46 4.14 -9.96 -7.96
CA ASP A 46 3.21 -11.10 -7.85
C ASP A 46 3.16 -11.94 -9.14
N GLY A 47 4.33 -12.40 -9.59
CA GLY A 47 4.44 -13.28 -10.74
C GLY A 47 4.17 -12.57 -12.07
N SER A 48 4.66 -11.34 -12.23
CA SER A 48 4.52 -10.59 -13.49
C SER A 48 5.22 -11.27 -14.66
N THR A 49 4.62 -11.14 -15.84
CA THR A 49 5.09 -11.72 -17.12
C THR A 49 5.41 -10.64 -18.17
N ASP A 50 5.25 -9.37 -17.80
CA ASP A 50 5.62 -8.20 -18.59
C ASP A 50 7.06 -7.74 -18.26
N GLU A 51 7.43 -6.50 -18.61
CA GLU A 51 8.73 -5.89 -18.33
C GLU A 51 9.01 -5.59 -16.85
N THR A 52 8.08 -5.90 -15.93
CA THR A 52 8.24 -5.64 -14.48
C THR A 52 9.53 -6.25 -13.91
N PRO A 53 9.89 -7.54 -14.18
CA PRO A 53 11.12 -8.12 -13.65
C PRO A 53 12.39 -7.40 -14.12
N GLU A 54 12.44 -6.98 -15.38
CA GLU A 54 13.57 -6.26 -15.96
C GLU A 54 13.75 -4.89 -15.31
N ILE A 55 12.65 -4.17 -15.07
CA ILE A 55 12.65 -2.89 -14.37
C ILE A 55 13.20 -3.07 -12.95
N LEU A 56 12.71 -4.06 -12.21
CA LEU A 56 13.14 -4.31 -10.85
C LEU A 56 14.63 -4.68 -10.76
N ASN A 57 15.17 -5.39 -11.75
CA ASN A 57 16.60 -5.73 -11.81
C ASN A 57 17.50 -4.50 -12.03
N GLN A 58 16.98 -3.42 -12.60
CA GLN A 58 17.72 -2.17 -12.84
C GLN A 58 17.65 -1.21 -11.66
N GLU A 59 16.72 -1.43 -10.73
CA GLU A 59 16.50 -0.56 -9.59
C GLU A 59 17.43 -0.91 -8.43
N ALA A 60 18.25 0.05 -7.99
CA ALA A 60 19.11 -0.11 -6.81
C ALA A 60 18.36 0.25 -5.52
N ASN A 61 18.81 -0.31 -4.39
CA ASN A 61 18.29 0.01 -3.05
C ASN A 61 16.78 -0.22 -2.90
N LEU A 62 16.31 -1.37 -3.41
CA LEU A 62 14.96 -1.89 -3.19
C LEU A 62 15.03 -3.23 -2.46
N HIS A 63 14.06 -3.46 -1.59
CA HIS A 63 13.71 -4.82 -1.20
C HIS A 63 12.76 -5.39 -2.27
N ILE A 64 12.99 -6.63 -2.70
CA ILE A 64 12.16 -7.27 -3.73
C ILE A 64 11.74 -8.65 -3.23
N ILE A 65 10.45 -8.93 -3.33
CA ILE A 65 9.89 -10.28 -3.21
C ILE A 65 9.27 -10.63 -4.55
N THR A 66 9.63 -11.79 -5.11
CA THR A 66 9.03 -12.26 -6.38
C THR A 66 8.31 -13.59 -6.13
N HIS A 67 7.05 -13.65 -6.51
CA HIS A 67 6.28 -14.88 -6.55
C HIS A 67 6.49 -15.58 -7.88
N PRO A 68 6.56 -16.93 -7.90
CA PRO A 68 6.72 -17.68 -9.15
C PRO A 68 5.49 -17.58 -10.08
N VAL A 69 4.31 -17.35 -9.50
CA VAL A 69 3.03 -17.18 -10.20
C VAL A 69 2.18 -16.16 -9.44
N ASN A 70 1.21 -15.56 -10.14
CA ASN A 70 0.25 -14.64 -9.52
C ASN A 70 -0.57 -15.36 -8.43
N GLN A 71 -0.50 -14.84 -7.20
CA GLN A 71 -1.24 -15.34 -6.04
C GLN A 71 -2.32 -14.35 -5.56
N GLY A 72 -2.39 -13.20 -6.22
CA GLY A 72 -3.33 -12.12 -5.93
C GLY A 72 -2.80 -11.09 -4.94
N LYS A 73 -3.28 -9.86 -5.11
CA LYS A 73 -2.86 -8.68 -4.33
C LYS A 73 -2.86 -8.90 -2.81
N GLY A 74 -3.86 -9.62 -2.30
CA GLY A 74 -3.98 -9.91 -0.87
C GLY A 74 -2.81 -10.73 -0.33
N VAL A 75 -2.37 -11.75 -1.08
CA VAL A 75 -1.21 -12.58 -0.73
C VAL A 75 0.08 -11.76 -0.84
N ALA A 76 0.22 -10.96 -1.90
CA ALA A 76 1.35 -10.07 -2.05
C ALA A 76 1.49 -9.09 -0.88
N LEU A 77 0.39 -8.45 -0.46
CA LEU A 77 0.37 -7.57 0.71
C LEU A 77 0.72 -8.32 2.01
N LYS A 78 0.16 -9.51 2.22
CA LYS A 78 0.47 -10.33 3.41
C LYS A 78 1.97 -10.66 3.48
N HIS A 79 2.57 -11.07 2.37
CA HIS A 79 4.00 -11.36 2.31
C HIS A 79 4.83 -10.10 2.54
N GLY A 80 4.45 -8.96 1.96
CA GLY A 80 5.10 -7.68 2.18
C GLY A 80 5.05 -7.23 3.65
N LEU A 81 3.88 -7.31 4.28
CA LEU A 81 3.72 -6.97 5.70
C LEU A 81 4.48 -7.93 6.62
N SER A 82 4.49 -9.23 6.30
CA SER A 82 5.26 -10.24 7.06
C SER A 82 6.76 -9.97 6.95
N PHE A 83 7.25 -9.63 5.75
CA PHE A 83 8.64 -9.22 5.55
C PHE A 83 8.97 -7.99 6.39
N ALA A 84 8.16 -6.93 6.28
CA ALA A 84 8.38 -5.70 7.02
C ALA A 84 8.43 -5.93 8.54
N LYS A 85 7.54 -6.78 9.07
CA LYS A 85 7.54 -7.17 10.48
C LYS A 85 8.81 -7.92 10.88
N LYS A 86 9.26 -8.88 10.06
CA LYS A 86 10.49 -9.66 10.31
C LYS A 86 11.74 -8.79 10.28
N GLN A 87 11.77 -7.76 9.42
CA GLN A 87 12.86 -6.79 9.35
C GLN A 87 12.84 -5.74 10.49
N GLY A 88 11.82 -5.77 11.35
CA GLY A 88 11.73 -4.88 12.51
C GLY A 88 11.10 -3.52 12.23
N PHE A 89 10.54 -3.29 11.04
CA PHE A 89 9.79 -2.06 10.77
C PHE A 89 8.58 -1.94 11.69
N ARG A 90 8.30 -0.72 12.12
CA ARG A 90 7.15 -0.43 13.00
C ARG A 90 5.89 -0.18 12.20
N TYR A 91 6.03 0.43 11.04
CA TYR A 91 4.93 0.84 10.18
C TYR A 91 5.18 0.42 8.74
N ALA A 92 4.12 0.07 8.03
CA ALA A 92 4.16 -0.10 6.58
C ALA A 92 3.10 0.79 5.93
N ILE A 93 3.49 1.48 4.86
CA ILE A 93 2.58 2.17 3.97
C ILE A 93 2.41 1.31 2.73
N THR A 94 1.19 1.03 2.31
CA THR A 94 0.93 0.37 1.03
C THR A 94 0.54 1.42 0.00
N ILE A 95 1.03 1.26 -1.23
CA ILE A 95 0.69 2.10 -2.38
C ILE A 95 0.60 1.22 -3.63
N ASP A 96 -0.41 1.43 -4.46
CA ASP A 96 -0.60 0.64 -5.67
C ASP A 96 0.40 1.05 -6.77
N SER A 97 0.80 0.08 -7.60
CA SER A 97 1.78 0.29 -8.68
C SER A 97 1.18 0.92 -9.94
N ASP A 98 -0.13 1.22 -9.96
CA ASP A 98 -0.85 1.77 -11.12
C ASP A 98 -0.73 3.30 -11.29
N GLY A 99 -0.05 3.97 -10.36
CA GLY A 99 0.15 5.42 -10.39
C GLY A 99 -1.07 6.26 -9.99
N GLN A 100 -2.15 5.66 -9.51
CA GLN A 100 -3.35 6.39 -9.09
C GLN A 100 -3.22 7.10 -7.73
N HIS A 101 -2.16 6.78 -6.97
CA HIS A 101 -1.90 7.35 -5.66
C HIS A 101 -0.69 8.30 -5.70
N PHE A 102 -0.81 9.42 -5.00
CA PHE A 102 0.26 10.41 -4.93
C PHE A 102 1.21 10.11 -3.77
N ALA A 103 2.47 9.83 -4.08
CA ALA A 103 3.50 9.64 -3.06
C ALA A 103 3.71 10.90 -2.18
N SER A 104 3.32 12.09 -2.68
CA SER A 104 3.32 13.35 -1.92
C SER A 104 2.45 13.34 -0.66
N ASP A 105 1.52 12.38 -0.55
CA ASP A 105 0.63 12.25 0.61
C ASP A 105 1.25 11.40 1.73
N ILE A 106 2.39 10.72 1.47
CA ILE A 106 3.15 9.98 2.49
C ILE A 106 3.44 10.84 3.75
N PRO A 107 3.91 12.09 3.65
CA PRO A 107 4.11 12.94 4.81
C PRO A 107 2.87 13.14 5.67
N VAL A 108 1.69 13.23 5.05
CA VAL A 108 0.41 13.41 5.77
C VAL A 108 0.09 12.19 6.61
N LEU A 109 0.30 10.97 6.07
CA LEU A 109 0.12 9.74 6.83
C LEU A 109 1.12 9.64 8.00
N ILE A 110 2.37 10.08 7.77
CA ILE A 110 3.39 10.10 8.81
C ILE A 110 3.03 11.06 9.95
N GLU A 111 2.57 12.26 9.64
CA GLU A 111 2.13 13.23 10.65
C GLU A 111 0.90 12.74 11.43
N ALA A 112 0.01 12.00 10.78
CA ALA A 112 -1.16 11.42 11.42
C ALA A 112 -0.79 10.29 12.38
N ILE A 113 0.12 9.38 11.97
CA ILE A 113 0.54 8.25 12.81
C ILE A 113 1.38 8.70 14.02
N GLU A 114 2.07 9.84 13.96
CA GLU A 114 2.76 10.42 15.11
C GLU A 114 1.78 10.83 16.22
N LYS A 115 0.57 11.24 15.85
CA LYS A 115 -0.49 11.62 16.79
C LYS A 115 -1.23 10.41 17.35
N GLU A 116 -1.41 9.38 16.51
CA GLU A 116 -2.16 8.17 16.84
C GLU A 116 -1.37 6.90 16.45
N PRO A 117 -0.32 6.53 17.22
CA PRO A 117 0.67 5.51 16.82
C PRO A 117 0.13 4.11 16.60
N ASP A 118 -1.03 3.77 17.16
CA ASP A 118 -1.58 2.41 17.13
C ASP A 118 -2.76 2.27 16.16
N THR A 119 -2.99 3.30 15.33
CA THR A 119 -4.16 3.37 14.44
C THR A 119 -3.81 2.94 13.02
N LEU A 120 -4.71 2.16 12.40
CA LEU A 120 -4.68 1.92 10.95
C LEU A 120 -5.21 3.16 10.23
N LEU A 121 -4.37 3.79 9.43
CA LEU A 121 -4.77 4.93 8.61
C LEU A 121 -5.12 4.48 7.20
N VAL A 122 -6.23 4.99 6.67
CA VAL A 122 -6.69 4.70 5.30
C VAL A 122 -6.77 6.02 4.54
N GLY A 123 -6.00 6.16 3.47
CA GLY A 123 -6.11 7.28 2.56
C GLY A 123 -7.43 7.19 1.79
N SER A 124 -8.35 8.12 2.01
CA SER A 124 -9.60 8.19 1.25
C SER A 124 -9.42 9.03 0.00
N ARG A 125 -9.90 8.52 -1.14
CA ARG A 125 -9.99 9.31 -2.35
C ARG A 125 -11.12 10.33 -2.21
N ASN A 126 -10.92 11.56 -2.69
CA ASN A 126 -12.00 12.55 -2.78
C ASN A 126 -13.02 12.07 -3.83
N LEU A 127 -14.06 11.37 -3.38
CA LEU A 127 -15.14 10.83 -4.23
C LEU A 127 -16.13 11.90 -4.75
N THR A 128 -15.86 13.17 -4.45
CA THR A 128 -16.71 14.31 -4.85
C THR A 128 -16.32 14.97 -6.16
N SER A 129 -15.27 14.50 -6.86
CA SER A 129 -14.94 15.05 -8.17
C SER A 129 -15.86 14.46 -9.25
N ASP A 130 -16.45 15.34 -10.08
CA ASP A 130 -17.45 15.08 -11.14
C ASP A 130 -17.03 14.10 -12.26
N ASN A 131 -15.85 13.45 -12.13
CA ASN A 131 -15.24 12.64 -13.18
C ASN A 131 -15.22 11.12 -12.91
N MET A 132 -16.02 10.59 -11.97
CA MET A 132 -16.06 9.14 -11.75
C MET A 132 -17.12 8.45 -12.60
N PRO A 133 -16.77 7.40 -13.38
CA PRO A 133 -17.78 6.55 -14.04
C PRO A 133 -18.68 5.90 -12.99
N GLY A 134 -20.02 6.04 -13.16
CA GLY A 134 -21.03 5.66 -12.16
C GLY A 134 -21.01 4.19 -11.69
N LYS A 135 -20.33 3.28 -12.39
CA LYS A 135 -20.19 1.86 -12.01
C LYS A 135 -19.27 1.66 -10.78
N ASN A 136 -18.21 2.45 -10.62
CA ASN A 136 -17.31 2.33 -9.49
C ASN A 136 -17.90 2.83 -8.17
N THR A 137 -18.85 3.78 -8.23
CA THR A 137 -19.50 4.34 -7.05
C THR A 137 -20.41 3.32 -6.35
N PHE A 138 -21.09 2.45 -7.12
CA PHE A 138 -21.97 1.43 -6.55
C PHE A 138 -21.16 0.33 -5.84
N ALA A 139 -20.08 -0.16 -6.46
CA ALA A 139 -19.20 -1.17 -5.87
C ALA A 139 -18.53 -0.68 -4.57
N ASN A 140 -18.09 0.58 -4.53
CA ASN A 140 -17.53 1.21 -3.32
C ASN A 140 -18.59 1.35 -2.20
N LYS A 141 -19.80 1.80 -2.53
CA LYS A 141 -20.89 1.91 -1.55
C LYS A 141 -21.29 0.55 -0.99
N PHE A 142 -21.34 -0.47 -1.84
CA PHE A 142 -21.66 -1.83 -1.45
C PHE A 142 -20.57 -2.42 -0.54
N SER A 143 -19.31 -2.27 -0.90
CA SER A 143 -18.16 -2.72 -0.07
C SER A 143 -18.12 -1.99 1.27
N ASN A 144 -18.32 -0.67 1.29
CA ASN A 144 -18.36 0.12 2.52
C ASN A 144 -19.54 -0.27 3.42
N PHE A 145 -20.70 -0.60 2.85
CA PHE A 145 -21.86 -1.06 3.61
C PHE A 145 -21.58 -2.40 4.31
N TRP A 146 -21.05 -3.39 3.57
CA TRP A 146 -20.73 -4.69 4.14
C TRP A 146 -19.61 -4.63 5.18
N PHE A 147 -18.57 -3.86 4.94
CA PHE A 147 -17.50 -3.64 5.91
C PHE A 147 -18.04 -3.00 7.20
N THR A 148 -18.91 -2.01 7.08
CA THR A 148 -19.57 -1.38 8.24
C THR A 148 -20.45 -2.36 8.99
N LEU A 149 -21.16 -3.24 8.26
CA LEU A 149 -22.04 -4.26 8.86
C LEU A 149 -21.24 -5.31 9.65
N GLU A 150 -20.08 -5.75 9.11
CA GLU A 150 -19.23 -6.77 9.77
C GLU A 150 -18.38 -6.22 10.92
N THR A 151 -17.88 -5.01 10.79
CA THR A 151 -16.88 -4.45 11.72
C THR A 151 -17.44 -3.38 12.65
N GLY A 152 -18.60 -2.83 12.34
CA GLY A 152 -19.19 -1.66 13.03
C GLY A 152 -18.46 -0.34 12.74
N ILE A 153 -17.42 -0.34 11.88
CA ILE A 153 -16.58 0.83 11.58
C ILE A 153 -17.02 1.43 10.25
N LYS A 154 -17.39 2.70 10.25
CA LYS A 154 -17.67 3.46 9.02
C LYS A 154 -16.38 3.93 8.37
N LEU A 155 -16.03 3.37 7.20
CA LEU A 155 -14.98 3.88 6.34
C LEU A 155 -15.59 4.55 5.10
N GLN A 156 -14.95 5.63 4.65
CA GLN A 156 -15.38 6.37 3.46
C GLN A 156 -14.94 5.67 2.16
N ASP A 157 -13.80 4.99 2.18
CA ASP A 157 -13.25 4.24 1.04
C ASP A 157 -12.53 2.97 1.51
N THR A 158 -13.22 1.82 1.45
CA THR A 158 -12.64 0.52 1.80
C THR A 158 -11.76 -0.06 0.70
N GLN A 159 -11.84 0.47 -0.53
CA GLN A 159 -11.10 -0.04 -1.69
C GLN A 159 -9.76 0.67 -1.92
N SER A 160 -9.46 1.74 -1.16
CA SER A 160 -8.17 2.40 -1.27
C SER A 160 -7.03 1.47 -0.91
N GLY A 161 -6.08 1.29 -1.83
CA GLY A 161 -4.81 0.58 -1.61
C GLY A 161 -3.81 1.40 -0.79
N TYR A 162 -4.11 2.69 -0.54
CA TYR A 162 -3.23 3.61 0.15
C TYR A 162 -3.51 3.60 1.65
N ARG A 163 -2.69 2.85 2.40
CA ARG A 163 -2.90 2.63 3.83
C ARG A 163 -1.60 2.65 4.60
N LEU A 164 -1.66 3.06 5.88
CA LEU A 164 -0.56 2.92 6.82
C LEU A 164 -0.97 1.96 7.95
N TYR A 165 -0.13 0.94 8.15
CA TYR A 165 -0.35 -0.15 9.11
C TYR A 165 0.64 -0.05 10.27
N PRO A 166 0.19 -0.12 11.55
CA PRO A 166 1.05 -0.30 12.72
C PRO A 166 1.44 -1.78 12.87
N ILE A 167 2.42 -2.25 12.09
CA ILE A 167 2.70 -3.68 11.85
C ILE A 167 3.03 -4.45 13.14
N GLN A 168 3.73 -3.83 14.09
CA GLN A 168 4.13 -4.50 15.32
C GLN A 168 2.94 -4.89 16.21
N ARG A 169 1.84 -4.15 16.11
CA ARG A 169 0.59 -4.43 16.83
C ARG A 169 -0.30 -5.43 16.10
N MET A 170 -0.04 -5.69 14.82
CA MET A 170 -0.86 -6.56 13.99
C MET A 170 -0.38 -8.01 14.06
N ASN A 171 -1.32 -8.94 14.15
CA ASN A 171 -1.02 -10.35 13.92
C ASN A 171 -1.16 -10.68 12.44
N VAL A 172 -0.09 -10.39 11.67
CA VAL A 172 -0.06 -10.53 10.21
C VAL A 172 -0.32 -11.99 9.77
N ASP A 173 0.06 -12.97 10.59
CA ASP A 173 -0.11 -14.39 10.27
C ASP A 173 -1.58 -14.81 10.31
N LYS A 174 -2.37 -14.21 11.21
CA LYS A 174 -3.82 -14.43 11.33
C LYS A 174 -4.64 -13.53 10.38
N TRP A 175 -3.99 -12.76 9.56
CA TRP A 175 -4.66 -11.86 8.65
C TRP A 175 -5.27 -12.66 7.49
N TYR A 176 -6.48 -13.12 7.69
CA TYR A 176 -7.32 -13.54 6.60
C TYR A 176 -7.69 -12.27 5.83
N CYS A 177 -7.26 -12.19 4.58
CA CYS A 177 -7.45 -11.02 3.75
C CYS A 177 -8.94 -10.86 3.41
N LEU A 178 -9.74 -10.37 4.37
CA LEU A 178 -11.15 -9.99 4.18
C LEU A 178 -11.32 -8.84 3.18
N LEU A 179 -10.22 -8.29 2.67
CA LEU A 179 -10.23 -7.15 1.75
C LEU A 179 -10.17 -7.55 0.28
N TYR A 180 -10.31 -8.86 -0.03
CA TYR A 180 -10.10 -9.24 -1.41
C TYR A 180 -10.98 -10.38 -1.91
N THR A 181 -12.08 -10.02 -2.50
CA THR A 181 -12.83 -10.85 -3.44
C THR A 181 -13.11 -10.06 -4.71
N SER A 182 -12.09 -9.47 -5.32
CA SER A 182 -12.21 -9.04 -6.69
C SER A 182 -11.25 -9.90 -7.51
N PRO A 183 -11.74 -10.75 -8.41
CA PRO A 183 -10.86 -11.40 -9.36
C PRO A 183 -10.15 -10.31 -10.16
N SER A 184 -8.83 -10.42 -10.26
CA SER A 184 -8.05 -9.63 -11.20
C SER A 184 -8.63 -9.86 -12.60
N PRO A 185 -8.88 -8.85 -13.43
CA PRO A 185 -9.31 -9.02 -14.80
C PRO A 185 -8.26 -9.77 -15.61
#